data_e161366f2e488b6b017d8cc2fafab964
#
_entry.id   e161366f2e488b6b017d8cc2fafab964
#
_cell.length_a   1.000
_cell.length_b   1.000
_cell.length_c   1.000
_cell.angle_alpha   90.00
_cell.angle_beta   90.00
_cell.angle_gamma   90.00
#
_symmetry.space_group_name_H-M   'P 1'
#
loop_
_entity.id
_entity.type
_entity.pdbx_description
1 polymer ?
#
loop_
_entity_poly.entity_id
_entity_poly.type
_entity_poly.pdbx_seq_one_letter_code
_entity_poly.pdbx_strand_id
1 'polypeptide(L)'
;MASLTISQIQAIKEHMTDDVSMLSKKFKAKKNPYDTQTVLLNELDVYLSKGWEEVSKLKYKVRIQKLKPAGRRFEDDIWCMFYNLGFRHLNYDENLVVQWGDNPEDKHQLDVVAIGEEAIFVVECKATENIKPASFKKDIDDMRLYRDGVMKALRQIYGEDKKVKFIFATRNYTFAEGCEDEKRLAENKIFQFTDNTYDYVNSLIKAYKSTVIYQFYGLMFRHERINNDKIRIPALKGTMGGHTYYMLSIEPATLLKIGFVLHRTRVNTQITMPTYQRLLVPSRLKGIGEFIDKKNGYFPNSVIINFDDSERKNRIQFDLASGGSDDTRTKLGYLTIPNAYCIAYIIDGQHRVYGYAGSKYKDTNTIPVVAFDGLPSDEQLRIFMDINEHQKAVSPSLRLDLNEDLNWESPHLDSRLKALRSSIIKQLGRDNSSVLARKIAIGEDTAKLQLKPFDTALSKSSLLPKATKKEFTVSIIQIVLNITKQC
;
A
#
# COMPACT_ATOMS: atom_id res chain seq x y z
N MET A 1 -2.47 -19.67 26.95
CA MET A 1 -3.89 -19.62 26.63
C MET A 1 -4.36 -21.00 26.21
N ALA A 2 -5.37 -21.56 26.90
CA ALA A 2 -6.04 -22.78 26.46
C ALA A 2 -6.73 -22.57 25.09
N SER A 3 -7.09 -23.67 24.42
CA SER A 3 -7.91 -23.58 23.21
C SER A 3 -9.27 -22.98 23.54
N LEU A 4 -9.83 -22.18 22.62
CA LEU A 4 -11.17 -21.63 22.77
C LEU A 4 -12.20 -22.75 22.92
N THR A 5 -13.17 -22.55 23.79
CA THR A 5 -14.35 -23.42 23.93
C THR A 5 -15.31 -23.23 22.73
N ILE A 6 -16.19 -24.19 22.52
CA ILE A 6 -17.21 -24.14 21.47
C ILE A 6 -18.08 -22.87 21.60
N SER A 7 -18.45 -22.49 22.84
CA SER A 7 -19.25 -21.30 23.11
C SER A 7 -18.52 -20.00 22.77
N GLN A 8 -17.22 -19.91 23.05
CA GLN A 8 -16.39 -18.76 22.67
C GLN A 8 -16.22 -18.65 21.16
N ILE A 9 -16.01 -19.76 20.47
CA ILE A 9 -15.96 -19.82 19.01
C ILE A 9 -17.28 -19.35 18.42
N GLN A 10 -18.41 -19.83 18.96
CA GLN A 10 -19.73 -19.45 18.48
C GLN A 10 -19.98 -17.94 18.69
N ALA A 11 -19.65 -17.40 19.85
CA ALA A 11 -19.78 -15.97 20.14
C ALA A 11 -18.98 -15.09 19.17
N ILE A 12 -17.76 -15.49 18.79
CA ILE A 12 -16.98 -14.75 17.78
C ILE A 12 -17.64 -14.86 16.40
N LYS A 13 -18.10 -16.05 16.00
CA LYS A 13 -18.72 -16.27 14.69
C LYS A 13 -20.04 -15.51 14.51
N GLU A 14 -20.81 -15.28 15.57
CA GLU A 14 -22.07 -14.51 15.53
C GLU A 14 -21.85 -13.05 15.12
N HIS A 15 -20.66 -12.49 15.40
CA HIS A 15 -20.30 -11.13 15.03
C HIS A 15 -19.54 -11.05 13.68
N MET A 16 -19.36 -12.17 12.99
CA MET A 16 -18.70 -12.23 11.68
C MET A 16 -19.69 -12.70 10.62
N THR A 17 -19.53 -12.25 9.37
CA THR A 17 -20.36 -12.69 8.26
C THR A 17 -19.59 -12.80 6.95
N ASP A 18 -19.95 -13.81 6.15
CA ASP A 18 -19.53 -14.00 4.76
C ASP A 18 -20.73 -13.93 3.79
N ASP A 19 -21.93 -13.65 4.30
CA ASP A 19 -23.12 -13.44 3.48
C ASP A 19 -22.99 -12.17 2.63
N VAL A 20 -22.94 -12.35 1.32
CA VAL A 20 -22.72 -11.28 0.34
C VAL A 20 -23.85 -10.22 0.40
N SER A 21 -25.09 -10.62 0.66
CA SER A 21 -26.23 -9.70 0.77
C SER A 21 -26.12 -8.85 2.02
N MET A 22 -25.81 -9.46 3.16
CA MET A 22 -25.58 -8.77 4.44
C MET A 22 -24.40 -7.80 4.32
N LEU A 23 -23.26 -8.25 3.78
CA LEU A 23 -22.08 -7.41 3.56
C LEU A 23 -22.39 -6.21 2.66
N SER A 24 -23.16 -6.41 1.59
CA SER A 24 -23.55 -5.32 0.67
C SER A 24 -24.44 -4.28 1.36
N LYS A 25 -25.40 -4.72 2.18
CA LYS A 25 -26.24 -3.82 3.00
C LYS A 25 -25.38 -3.04 4.00
N LYS A 26 -24.49 -3.73 4.69
CA LYS A 26 -23.59 -3.13 5.69
C LYS A 26 -22.66 -2.11 5.03
N PHE A 27 -22.10 -2.43 3.87
CA PHE A 27 -21.27 -1.51 3.09
C PHE A 27 -21.99 -0.21 2.77
N LYS A 28 -23.26 -0.29 2.32
CA LYS A 28 -24.06 0.91 2.03
C LYS A 28 -24.31 1.74 3.29
N ALA A 29 -24.59 1.10 4.42
CA ALA A 29 -24.82 1.77 5.70
C ALA A 29 -23.55 2.42 6.25
N LYS A 30 -22.43 1.70 6.20
CA LYS A 30 -21.12 2.21 6.67
C LYS A 30 -20.58 3.34 5.79
N LYS A 31 -20.82 3.30 4.49
CA LYS A 31 -20.44 4.37 3.56
C LYS A 31 -21.19 5.68 3.81
N ASN A 32 -22.34 5.65 4.49
CA ASN A 32 -23.06 6.85 4.90
C ASN A 32 -22.39 7.45 6.15
N PRO A 33 -21.89 8.70 6.11
CA PRO A 33 -21.27 9.34 7.27
C PRO A 33 -22.28 9.73 8.36
N TYR A 34 -23.59 9.59 8.08
CA TYR A 34 -24.66 9.94 9.01
C TYR A 34 -25.38 8.68 9.51
N ASP A 35 -25.72 8.66 10.79
CA ASP A 35 -26.78 7.82 11.31
C ASP A 35 -28.12 8.39 10.84
N THR A 36 -29.02 7.56 10.33
CA THR A 36 -30.32 7.99 9.81
C THR A 36 -31.44 7.21 10.46
N GLN A 37 -32.50 7.88 10.85
CA GLN A 37 -33.72 7.24 11.35
C GLN A 37 -34.97 8.01 10.95
N THR A 38 -36.12 7.39 11.13
CA THR A 38 -37.42 8.03 10.88
C THR A 38 -38.19 8.04 12.18
N VAL A 39 -38.57 9.23 12.65
CA VAL A 39 -39.25 9.47 13.93
C VAL A 39 -40.61 10.10 13.70
N LEU A 40 -41.46 10.08 14.72
CA LEU A 40 -42.76 10.76 14.66
C LEU A 40 -42.57 12.29 14.74
N LEU A 41 -43.47 13.07 14.17
CA LEU A 41 -43.41 14.53 14.17
C LEU A 41 -43.41 15.10 15.59
N ASN A 42 -44.11 14.49 16.53
CA ASN A 42 -44.15 14.93 17.94
C ASN A 42 -42.89 14.60 18.71
N GLU A 43 -42.01 13.79 18.21
CA GLU A 43 -40.71 13.44 18.85
C GLU A 43 -39.55 14.28 18.30
N LEU A 44 -39.79 15.04 17.22
CA LEU A 44 -38.73 15.74 16.48
C LEU A 44 -37.88 16.63 17.35
N ASP A 45 -38.51 17.47 18.22
CA ASP A 45 -37.78 18.43 19.06
C ASP A 45 -36.82 17.75 20.04
N VAL A 46 -37.15 16.55 20.53
CA VAL A 46 -36.29 15.75 21.40
C VAL A 46 -35.03 15.30 20.66
N TYR A 47 -35.16 14.98 19.38
CA TYR A 47 -34.01 14.56 18.56
C TYR A 47 -33.16 15.75 18.11
N LEU A 48 -33.79 16.88 17.75
CA LEU A 48 -33.08 18.12 17.42
C LEU A 48 -32.21 18.61 18.58
N SER A 49 -32.72 18.55 19.82
CA SER A 49 -31.95 18.90 21.02
C SER A 49 -30.75 17.98 21.27
N LYS A 50 -30.76 16.75 20.73
CA LYS A 50 -29.64 15.79 20.79
C LYS A 50 -28.69 15.89 19.59
N GLY A 51 -28.77 16.95 18.78
CA GLY A 51 -27.91 17.21 17.63
C GLY A 51 -28.26 16.39 16.37
N TRP A 52 -29.53 15.93 16.26
CA TRP A 52 -30.06 15.42 15.01
C TRP A 52 -30.51 16.56 14.12
N GLU A 53 -30.48 16.34 12.81
CA GLU A 53 -30.89 17.29 11.79
C GLU A 53 -32.06 16.72 10.99
N GLU A 54 -33.02 17.55 10.62
CA GLU A 54 -34.11 17.17 9.75
C GLU A 54 -33.61 17.01 8.31
N VAL A 55 -33.98 15.89 7.66
CA VAL A 55 -33.65 15.63 6.26
C VAL A 55 -34.86 15.79 5.35
N SER A 56 -36.01 15.22 5.75
CA SER A 56 -37.25 15.33 4.97
C SER A 56 -38.49 15.04 5.82
N LYS A 57 -39.58 15.77 5.57
CA LYS A 57 -40.88 15.55 6.21
C LYS A 57 -41.73 14.59 5.39
N LEU A 58 -42.35 13.67 6.09
CA LEU A 58 -43.42 12.79 5.59
C LEU A 58 -44.73 13.18 6.29
N LYS A 59 -45.83 12.62 5.86
CA LYS A 59 -47.17 13.03 6.37
C LYS A 59 -47.29 13.03 7.91
N TYR A 60 -46.71 12.04 8.59
CA TYR A 60 -46.77 11.86 10.05
C TYR A 60 -45.39 11.58 10.69
N LYS A 61 -44.33 11.55 9.89
CA LYS A 61 -43.00 11.20 10.32
C LYS A 61 -41.98 12.17 9.72
N VAL A 62 -40.80 12.22 10.31
CA VAL A 62 -39.66 12.98 9.79
C VAL A 62 -38.48 12.06 9.68
N ARG A 63 -37.78 12.11 8.56
CA ARG A 63 -36.46 11.50 8.43
C ARG A 63 -35.43 12.48 9.01
N ILE A 64 -34.64 11.99 9.94
CA ILE A 64 -33.59 12.75 10.60
C ILE A 64 -32.24 12.06 10.41
N GLN A 65 -31.15 12.84 10.52
CA GLN A 65 -29.79 12.35 10.46
C GLN A 65 -28.94 12.98 11.55
N LYS A 66 -27.85 12.28 11.93
CA LYS A 66 -26.83 12.81 12.82
C LYS A 66 -25.46 12.36 12.32
N LEU A 67 -24.51 13.29 12.24
CA LEU A 67 -23.14 12.94 11.84
C LEU A 67 -22.54 11.97 12.87
N LYS A 68 -22.03 10.85 12.39
CA LYS A 68 -21.34 9.87 13.23
C LYS A 68 -20.08 10.48 13.84
N PRO A 69 -19.66 10.11 15.06
CA PRO A 69 -18.39 10.52 15.64
C PRO A 69 -17.19 10.17 14.73
N ALA A 70 -16.11 10.95 14.79
CA ALA A 70 -14.93 10.76 13.94
C ALA A 70 -14.37 9.32 14.03
N GLY A 71 -14.28 8.75 15.23
CA GLY A 71 -13.83 7.36 15.43
C GLY A 71 -14.66 6.37 14.62
N ARG A 72 -15.99 6.40 14.82
CA ARG A 72 -16.90 5.48 14.12
C ARG A 72 -16.90 5.67 12.60
N ARG A 73 -16.78 6.91 12.12
CA ARG A 73 -16.64 7.16 10.67
C ARG A 73 -15.38 6.54 10.11
N PHE A 74 -14.29 6.62 10.87
CA PHE A 74 -13.03 6.05 10.43
C PHE A 74 -13.03 4.51 10.47
N GLU A 75 -13.59 3.89 11.49
CA GLU A 75 -13.82 2.44 11.54
C GLU A 75 -14.66 1.98 10.34
N ASP A 76 -15.74 2.69 10.02
CA ASP A 76 -16.57 2.44 8.86
C ASP A 76 -15.81 2.60 7.54
N ASP A 77 -14.94 3.60 7.42
CA ASP A 77 -14.07 3.82 6.26
C ASP A 77 -13.06 2.67 6.08
N ILE A 78 -12.41 2.21 7.15
CA ILE A 78 -11.48 1.07 7.12
C ILE A 78 -12.23 -0.21 6.75
N TRP A 79 -13.39 -0.46 7.35
CA TRP A 79 -14.22 -1.61 7.00
C TRP A 79 -14.61 -1.60 5.51
N CYS A 80 -15.06 -0.46 5.00
CA CYS A 80 -15.40 -0.26 3.58
C CYS A 80 -14.19 -0.44 2.68
N MET A 81 -12.99 -0.04 3.12
CA MET A 81 -11.74 -0.26 2.40
C MET A 81 -11.47 -1.76 2.24
N PHE A 82 -11.57 -2.57 3.31
CA PHE A 82 -11.39 -4.02 3.22
C PHE A 82 -12.44 -4.68 2.31
N TYR A 83 -13.69 -4.25 2.38
CA TYR A 83 -14.72 -4.71 1.45
C TYR A 83 -14.34 -4.42 -0.02
N ASN A 84 -13.83 -3.22 -0.31
CA ASN A 84 -13.38 -2.81 -1.64
C ASN A 84 -12.09 -3.50 -2.09
N LEU A 85 -11.23 -3.93 -1.16
CA LEU A 85 -10.06 -4.78 -1.41
C LEU A 85 -10.45 -6.21 -1.84
N GLY A 86 -11.71 -6.59 -1.67
CA GLY A 86 -12.21 -7.90 -2.05
C GLY A 86 -12.45 -8.86 -0.89
N PHE A 87 -12.23 -8.43 0.36
CA PHE A 87 -12.56 -9.27 1.52
C PHE A 87 -14.07 -9.47 1.61
N ARG A 88 -14.47 -10.74 1.82
CA ARG A 88 -15.87 -11.15 1.88
C ARG A 88 -16.22 -11.89 3.17
N HIS A 89 -15.35 -11.84 4.16
CA HIS A 89 -15.60 -12.31 5.51
C HIS A 89 -15.12 -11.22 6.48
N LEU A 90 -16.07 -10.46 7.04
CA LEU A 90 -15.82 -9.25 7.84
C LEU A 90 -16.69 -9.26 9.10
N ASN A 91 -16.28 -8.51 10.13
CA ASN A 91 -17.14 -8.33 11.29
C ASN A 91 -18.44 -7.62 10.90
N TYR A 92 -19.56 -8.17 11.40
CA TYR A 92 -20.89 -7.69 11.05
C TYR A 92 -21.28 -6.42 11.82
N ASP A 93 -20.86 -6.34 13.09
CA ASP A 93 -21.18 -5.23 13.98
C ASP A 93 -19.96 -4.76 14.78
N GLU A 94 -20.19 -3.89 15.73
CA GLU A 94 -19.19 -3.25 16.58
C GLU A 94 -18.96 -4.02 17.90
N ASN A 95 -19.59 -5.21 18.07
CA ASN A 95 -19.58 -5.97 19.31
C ASN A 95 -18.67 -7.21 19.26
N LEU A 96 -17.78 -7.28 18.29
CA LEU A 96 -16.84 -8.38 18.18
C LEU A 96 -15.83 -8.34 19.33
N VAL A 97 -16.06 -9.15 20.35
CA VAL A 97 -15.20 -9.29 21.52
C VAL A 97 -14.49 -10.63 21.47
N VAL A 98 -13.17 -10.62 21.62
CA VAL A 98 -12.35 -11.83 21.64
C VAL A 98 -11.68 -11.96 23.00
N GLN A 99 -11.85 -13.11 23.63
CA GLN A 99 -11.08 -13.47 24.83
C GLN A 99 -9.67 -13.87 24.37
N TRP A 100 -8.65 -13.20 24.91
CA TRP A 100 -7.26 -13.38 24.50
C TRP A 100 -6.37 -14.03 25.58
N GLY A 101 -6.84 -14.09 26.82
CA GLY A 101 -6.14 -14.67 27.96
C GLY A 101 -6.89 -15.82 28.59
N ASP A 102 -6.36 -16.35 29.71
CA ASP A 102 -6.96 -17.46 30.44
C ASP A 102 -8.07 -16.99 31.38
N ASN A 103 -8.03 -15.72 31.82
CA ASN A 103 -9.08 -15.15 32.66
C ASN A 103 -10.28 -14.73 31.81
N PRO A 104 -11.52 -14.88 32.29
CA PRO A 104 -12.71 -14.40 31.59
C PRO A 104 -12.74 -12.92 31.32
N GLU A 105 -12.01 -12.13 32.09
CA GLU A 105 -11.89 -10.67 31.92
C GLU A 105 -10.86 -10.26 30.88
N ASP A 106 -9.98 -11.18 30.46
CA ASP A 106 -8.99 -10.96 29.40
C ASP A 106 -9.69 -10.91 28.04
N LYS A 107 -10.49 -9.88 27.81
CA LYS A 107 -11.28 -9.67 26.61
C LYS A 107 -10.91 -8.34 25.94
N HIS A 108 -10.99 -8.32 24.62
CA HIS A 108 -10.81 -7.09 23.87
C HIS A 108 -11.83 -7.02 22.73
N GLN A 109 -12.44 -5.84 22.57
CA GLN A 109 -13.31 -5.53 21.43
C GLN A 109 -12.43 -5.16 20.25
N LEU A 110 -12.67 -5.75 19.09
CA LEU A 110 -11.93 -5.49 17.86
C LEU A 110 -12.74 -4.58 16.94
N ASP A 111 -12.15 -3.48 16.50
CA ASP A 111 -12.85 -2.49 15.66
C ASP A 111 -13.16 -3.04 14.26
N VAL A 112 -12.13 -3.53 13.55
CA VAL A 112 -12.29 -4.13 12.22
C VAL A 112 -11.49 -5.43 12.11
N VAL A 113 -12.18 -6.49 11.69
CA VAL A 113 -11.57 -7.78 11.39
C VAL A 113 -11.95 -8.20 9.96
N ALA A 114 -10.93 -8.51 9.15
CA ALA A 114 -11.11 -8.96 7.78
C ALA A 114 -10.35 -10.27 7.55
N ILE A 115 -11.07 -11.28 7.07
CA ILE A 115 -10.55 -12.62 6.84
C ILE A 115 -10.47 -12.87 5.34
N GLY A 116 -9.25 -13.12 4.86
CA GLY A 116 -8.94 -13.52 3.50
C GLY A 116 -8.52 -14.98 3.39
N GLU A 117 -8.19 -15.40 2.18
CA GLU A 117 -7.70 -16.77 1.94
C GLU A 117 -6.37 -17.03 2.66
N GLU A 118 -5.41 -16.12 2.55
CA GLU A 118 -4.04 -16.28 3.06
C GLU A 118 -3.80 -15.56 4.39
N ALA A 119 -4.64 -14.55 4.73
CA ALA A 119 -4.37 -13.70 5.88
C ALA A 119 -5.63 -13.18 6.57
N ILE A 120 -5.47 -12.88 7.86
CA ILE A 120 -6.43 -12.20 8.73
C ILE A 120 -5.85 -10.84 9.11
N PHE A 121 -6.65 -9.80 9.03
CA PHE A 121 -6.30 -8.45 9.45
C PHE A 121 -7.13 -8.05 10.65
N VAL A 122 -6.46 -7.55 11.68
CA VAL A 122 -7.06 -7.01 12.89
C VAL A 122 -6.64 -5.55 12.98
N VAL A 123 -7.60 -4.65 12.98
CA VAL A 123 -7.35 -3.21 12.94
C VAL A 123 -7.92 -2.54 14.17
N GLU A 124 -7.09 -1.76 14.83
CA GLU A 124 -7.45 -0.80 15.88
C GLU A 124 -7.46 0.60 15.26
N CYS A 125 -8.55 1.34 15.43
CA CYS A 125 -8.79 2.62 14.78
C CYS A 125 -8.80 3.78 15.76
N LYS A 126 -8.05 4.84 15.51
CA LYS A 126 -8.07 6.08 16.28
C LYS A 126 -8.26 7.27 15.35
N ALA A 127 -9.28 8.07 15.58
CA ALA A 127 -9.56 9.24 14.74
C ALA A 127 -10.00 10.46 15.54
N THR A 128 -9.74 11.63 15.00
CA THR A 128 -10.18 12.92 15.50
C THR A 128 -10.67 13.82 14.36
N GLU A 129 -11.45 14.85 14.66
CA GLU A 129 -11.98 15.76 13.64
C GLU A 129 -10.87 16.63 13.02
N ASN A 130 -9.97 17.15 13.84
CA ASN A 130 -8.92 18.06 13.41
C ASN A 130 -7.54 17.40 13.60
N ILE A 131 -6.58 17.76 12.75
CA ILE A 131 -5.21 17.28 12.87
C ILE A 131 -4.62 17.76 14.19
N LYS A 132 -4.11 16.82 14.97
CA LYS A 132 -3.41 17.11 16.24
C LYS A 132 -2.32 16.07 16.53
N PRO A 133 -1.24 16.46 17.26
CA PRO A 133 -0.27 15.51 17.75
C PRO A 133 -0.86 14.68 18.90
N ALA A 134 -0.43 13.39 18.98
CA ALA A 134 -0.78 12.50 20.08
C ALA A 134 0.33 11.46 20.30
N SER A 135 0.38 10.89 21.52
CA SER A 135 1.11 9.67 21.82
C SER A 135 0.12 8.55 22.12
N PHE A 136 0.38 7.38 21.55
CA PHE A 136 -0.45 6.19 21.65
C PHE A 136 0.22 5.06 22.44
N LYS A 137 1.16 5.43 23.31
CA LYS A 137 1.91 4.44 24.10
C LYS A 137 0.98 3.43 24.77
N LYS A 138 -0.09 3.90 25.42
CA LYS A 138 -1.05 3.02 26.12
C LYS A 138 -1.75 2.08 25.13
N ASP A 139 -2.30 2.61 24.04
CA ASP A 139 -3.02 1.80 23.05
C ASP A 139 -2.11 0.73 22.41
N ILE A 140 -0.84 1.10 22.14
CA ILE A 140 0.15 0.16 21.57
C ILE A 140 0.54 -0.92 22.60
N ASP A 141 0.72 -0.55 23.87
CA ASP A 141 1.01 -1.50 24.96
C ASP A 141 -0.18 -2.45 25.16
N ASP A 142 -1.41 -1.96 25.12
CA ASP A 142 -2.63 -2.77 25.20
C ASP A 142 -2.69 -3.76 24.01
N MET A 143 -2.45 -3.30 22.77
CA MET A 143 -2.37 -4.17 21.60
C MET A 143 -1.31 -5.26 21.75
N ARG A 144 -0.16 -4.93 22.29
CA ARG A 144 0.90 -5.91 22.58
C ARG A 144 0.42 -7.01 23.52
N LEU A 145 -0.35 -6.67 24.55
CA LEU A 145 -0.86 -7.64 25.53
C LEU A 145 -1.82 -8.66 24.89
N TYR A 146 -2.80 -8.19 24.11
CA TYR A 146 -3.80 -9.10 23.55
C TYR A 146 -3.42 -9.74 22.21
N ARG A 147 -2.41 -9.21 21.50
CA ARG A 147 -2.05 -9.63 20.13
C ARG A 147 -1.90 -11.13 19.96
N ASP A 148 -1.05 -11.76 20.75
CA ASP A 148 -0.73 -13.18 20.59
C ASP A 148 -1.92 -14.08 20.94
N GLY A 149 -2.72 -13.69 21.94
CA GLY A 149 -3.95 -14.40 22.30
C GLY A 149 -5.01 -14.29 21.22
N VAL A 150 -5.27 -13.09 20.71
CA VAL A 150 -6.22 -12.86 19.60
C VAL A 150 -5.76 -13.59 18.34
N MET A 151 -4.47 -13.54 18.00
CA MET A 151 -3.92 -14.28 16.86
C MET A 151 -4.20 -15.78 16.95
N LYS A 152 -3.94 -16.36 18.12
CA LYS A 152 -4.20 -17.80 18.37
C LYS A 152 -5.69 -18.13 18.26
N ALA A 153 -6.55 -17.29 18.84
CA ALA A 153 -7.99 -17.45 18.79
C ALA A 153 -8.53 -17.42 17.35
N LEU A 154 -8.12 -16.42 16.57
CA LEU A 154 -8.56 -16.28 15.18
C LEU A 154 -8.04 -17.41 14.28
N ARG A 155 -6.79 -17.85 14.47
CA ARG A 155 -6.24 -18.99 13.74
C ARG A 155 -6.98 -20.29 14.05
N GLN A 156 -7.31 -20.55 15.30
CA GLN A 156 -8.09 -21.72 15.68
C GLN A 156 -9.45 -21.79 14.98
N ILE A 157 -10.06 -20.62 14.69
CA ILE A 157 -11.39 -20.54 14.07
C ILE A 157 -11.31 -20.58 12.55
N TYR A 158 -10.33 -19.89 11.95
CA TYR A 158 -10.30 -19.57 10.53
C TYR A 158 -9.14 -20.20 9.74
N GLY A 159 -8.22 -20.87 10.41
CA GLY A 159 -7.10 -21.61 9.82
C GLY A 159 -5.76 -21.28 10.45
N GLU A 160 -5.06 -22.35 10.89
CA GLU A 160 -3.77 -22.26 11.61
C GLU A 160 -2.64 -21.67 10.75
N ASP A 161 -2.67 -21.87 9.45
CA ASP A 161 -1.64 -21.42 8.48
C ASP A 161 -1.84 -19.97 8.06
N LYS A 162 -2.98 -19.35 8.39
CA LYS A 162 -3.23 -17.97 8.00
C LYS A 162 -2.28 -17.02 8.70
N LYS A 163 -1.74 -16.09 7.92
CA LYS A 163 -1.01 -14.95 8.48
C LYS A 163 -1.97 -14.05 9.23
N VAL A 164 -1.53 -13.48 10.36
CA VAL A 164 -2.32 -12.48 11.08
C VAL A 164 -1.52 -11.19 11.12
N LYS A 165 -2.10 -10.11 10.60
CA LYS A 165 -1.52 -8.77 10.61
C LYS A 165 -2.33 -7.86 11.52
N PHE A 166 -1.68 -7.33 12.54
CA PHE A 166 -2.24 -6.29 13.39
C PHE A 166 -1.90 -4.93 12.81
N ILE A 167 -2.88 -4.05 12.75
CA ILE A 167 -2.80 -2.72 12.16
C ILE A 167 -3.27 -1.70 13.19
N PHE A 168 -2.45 -0.69 13.44
CA PHE A 168 -2.84 0.50 14.19
C PHE A 168 -3.12 1.63 13.20
N ALA A 169 -4.40 1.93 13.00
CA ALA A 169 -4.87 2.90 12.01
C ALA A 169 -5.20 4.24 12.68
N THR A 170 -4.66 5.33 12.12
CA THR A 170 -4.90 6.68 12.64
C THR A 170 -5.45 7.61 11.57
N ARG A 171 -6.41 8.49 11.94
CA ARG A 171 -6.96 9.54 11.10
C ARG A 171 -6.84 10.90 11.79
N ASN A 172 -6.25 11.88 11.08
CA ASN A 172 -6.01 13.23 11.58
C ASN A 172 -5.13 13.29 12.84
N TYR A 173 -4.24 12.31 13.01
CA TYR A 173 -3.22 12.31 14.04
C TYR A 173 -1.82 12.37 13.45
N THR A 174 -0.95 13.14 14.09
CA THR A 174 0.51 13.05 13.92
C THR A 174 1.11 12.54 15.22
N PHE A 175 2.19 11.79 15.16
CA PHE A 175 2.87 11.39 16.39
C PHE A 175 3.49 12.62 17.06
N ALA A 176 3.37 12.70 18.38
CA ALA A 176 3.94 13.79 19.15
C ALA A 176 5.45 13.81 19.02
N GLU A 177 6.05 15.01 19.02
CA GLU A 177 7.50 15.17 18.95
C GLU A 177 8.18 14.46 20.13
N GLY A 178 9.21 13.67 19.85
CA GLY A 178 9.95 12.89 20.83
C GLY A 178 9.25 11.64 21.36
N CYS A 179 8.06 11.26 20.85
CA CYS A 179 7.48 9.96 21.20
C CYS A 179 8.15 8.82 20.41
N GLU A 180 8.20 7.64 21.02
CA GLU A 180 8.79 6.44 20.41
C GLU A 180 7.72 5.51 19.81
N ASP A 181 6.54 6.01 19.49
CA ASP A 181 5.40 5.19 19.11
C ASP A 181 5.64 4.41 17.80
N GLU A 182 6.31 5.02 16.81
CA GLU A 182 6.70 4.32 15.57
C GLU A 182 7.62 3.13 15.84
N LYS A 183 8.62 3.34 16.70
CA LYS A 183 9.54 2.29 17.12
C LYS A 183 8.80 1.17 17.88
N ARG A 184 7.88 1.54 18.80
CA ARG A 184 7.06 0.59 19.55
C ARG A 184 6.17 -0.26 18.64
N LEU A 185 5.52 0.36 17.64
CA LEU A 185 4.73 -0.35 16.64
C LEU A 185 5.57 -1.37 15.88
N ALA A 186 6.76 -0.94 15.41
CA ALA A 186 7.67 -1.81 14.66
C ALA A 186 8.17 -3.00 15.51
N GLU A 187 8.63 -2.74 16.75
CA GLU A 187 9.10 -3.77 17.68
C GLU A 187 8.01 -4.79 18.01
N ASN A 188 6.75 -4.36 18.10
CA ASN A 188 5.61 -5.22 18.36
C ASN A 188 4.99 -5.83 17.08
N LYS A 189 5.61 -5.63 15.91
CA LYS A 189 5.11 -6.13 14.60
C LYS A 189 3.68 -5.67 14.30
N ILE A 190 3.31 -4.48 14.75
CA ILE A 190 2.04 -3.81 14.46
C ILE A 190 2.28 -2.85 13.29
N PHE A 191 1.47 -2.97 12.25
CA PHE A 191 1.61 -2.13 11.07
C PHE A 191 1.00 -0.73 11.34
N GLN A 192 1.81 0.31 11.14
CA GLN A 192 1.35 1.69 11.22
C GLN A 192 0.56 2.06 9.96
N PHE A 193 -0.69 2.45 10.13
CA PHE A 193 -1.58 2.80 9.03
C PHE A 193 -2.09 4.25 9.19
N THR A 194 -1.46 5.16 8.48
CA THR A 194 -1.74 6.61 8.56
C THR A 194 -2.74 7.06 7.49
N ASP A 195 -3.13 8.34 7.50
CA ASP A 195 -3.91 8.98 6.44
C ASP A 195 -3.30 8.75 5.04
N ASN A 196 -1.98 8.88 4.93
CA ASN A 196 -1.28 8.66 3.67
C ASN A 196 -1.41 7.20 3.20
N THR A 197 -1.31 6.25 4.12
CA THR A 197 -1.49 4.82 3.79
C THR A 197 -2.91 4.53 3.34
N TYR A 198 -3.92 5.10 4.02
CA TYR A 198 -5.32 4.99 3.63
C TYR A 198 -5.58 5.53 2.22
N ASP A 199 -5.08 6.72 1.92
CA ASP A 199 -5.22 7.35 0.60
C ASP A 199 -4.49 6.55 -0.49
N TYR A 200 -3.30 6.00 -0.17
CA TYR A 200 -2.56 5.14 -1.08
C TYR A 200 -3.33 3.85 -1.40
N VAL A 201 -3.81 3.14 -0.39
CA VAL A 201 -4.60 1.92 -0.59
C VAL A 201 -5.88 2.20 -1.39
N ASN A 202 -6.58 3.30 -1.13
CA ASN A 202 -7.73 3.70 -1.93
C ASN A 202 -7.36 4.03 -3.40
N SER A 203 -6.19 4.59 -3.63
CA SER A 203 -5.68 4.81 -4.99
C SER A 203 -5.38 3.49 -5.69
N LEU A 204 -4.80 2.51 -4.98
CA LEU A 204 -4.61 1.15 -5.48
C LEU A 204 -5.95 0.48 -5.82
N ILE A 205 -6.95 0.55 -4.93
CA ILE A 205 -8.29 0.00 -5.17
C ILE A 205 -8.90 0.57 -6.47
N LYS A 206 -8.80 1.88 -6.68
CA LYS A 206 -9.30 2.53 -7.89
C LYS A 206 -8.57 2.06 -9.15
N ALA A 207 -7.25 1.88 -9.08
CA ALA A 207 -6.41 1.52 -10.22
C ALA A 207 -6.44 0.02 -10.54
N TYR A 208 -6.34 -0.83 -9.54
CA TYR A 208 -6.19 -2.28 -9.70
C TYR A 208 -7.51 -3.05 -9.70
N LYS A 209 -8.61 -2.45 -9.20
CA LYS A 209 -9.93 -3.10 -9.10
C LYS A 209 -9.83 -4.44 -8.33
N SER A 210 -10.38 -5.52 -8.89
CA SER A 210 -10.37 -6.84 -8.26
C SER A 210 -8.97 -7.45 -8.05
N THR A 211 -7.94 -6.92 -8.73
CA THR A 211 -6.58 -7.45 -8.65
C THR A 211 -5.72 -6.76 -7.59
N VAL A 212 -6.30 -5.81 -6.87
CA VAL A 212 -5.61 -4.98 -5.86
C VAL A 212 -5.00 -5.80 -4.73
N ILE A 213 -5.56 -6.97 -4.45
CA ILE A 213 -5.18 -7.83 -3.32
C ILE A 213 -3.69 -8.21 -3.34
N TYR A 214 -3.12 -8.47 -4.52
CA TYR A 214 -1.70 -8.81 -4.66
C TYR A 214 -0.80 -7.66 -4.22
N GLN A 215 -1.12 -6.44 -4.65
CA GLN A 215 -0.37 -5.24 -4.27
C GLN A 215 -0.56 -4.90 -2.79
N PHE A 216 -1.76 -5.12 -2.26
CA PHE A 216 -2.06 -4.93 -0.85
C PHE A 216 -1.30 -5.94 0.03
N TYR A 217 -1.26 -7.21 -0.34
CA TYR A 217 -0.47 -8.21 0.40
C TYR A 217 1.03 -7.92 0.33
N GLY A 218 1.54 -7.51 -0.83
CA GLY A 218 2.93 -7.05 -0.98
C GLY A 218 3.27 -5.88 -0.04
N LEU A 219 2.34 -4.94 0.17
CA LEU A 219 2.50 -3.83 1.10
C LEU A 219 2.48 -4.29 2.56
N MET A 220 1.52 -5.14 2.94
CA MET A 220 1.31 -5.58 4.32
C MET A 220 2.34 -6.60 4.80
N PHE A 221 2.81 -7.48 3.92
CA PHE A 221 3.68 -8.62 4.25
C PHE A 221 5.05 -8.56 3.57
N ARG A 222 5.52 -7.36 3.26
CA ARG A 222 6.80 -7.15 2.58
C ARG A 222 7.89 -8.02 3.18
N HIS A 223 8.57 -8.80 2.33
CA HIS A 223 9.66 -9.73 2.66
C HIS A 223 9.28 -10.88 3.62
N GLU A 224 8.00 -11.02 3.97
CA GLU A 224 7.54 -12.19 4.72
C GLU A 224 7.33 -13.37 3.76
N ARG A 225 7.73 -14.57 4.15
CA ARG A 225 7.49 -15.77 3.36
C ARG A 225 6.01 -16.07 3.24
N ILE A 226 5.57 -16.42 2.03
CA ILE A 226 4.20 -16.88 1.78
C ILE A 226 4.04 -18.26 2.43
N ASN A 227 4.97 -19.17 2.11
CA ASN A 227 5.11 -20.50 2.73
C ASN A 227 6.60 -20.90 2.73
N ASN A 228 6.90 -22.12 3.14
CA ASN A 228 8.27 -22.64 3.18
C ASN A 228 8.77 -23.20 1.83
N ASP A 229 7.90 -23.28 0.82
CA ASP A 229 8.26 -23.78 -0.50
C ASP A 229 9.24 -22.83 -1.18
N LYS A 230 10.06 -23.40 -2.05
CA LYS A 230 10.95 -22.66 -2.92
C LYS A 230 10.49 -22.86 -4.38
N ILE A 231 10.48 -21.79 -5.13
CA ILE A 231 10.18 -21.80 -6.55
C ILE A 231 11.49 -22.11 -7.26
N ARG A 232 11.59 -23.26 -7.94
CA ARG A 232 12.79 -23.66 -8.68
C ARG A 232 12.50 -23.72 -10.17
N ILE A 233 13.15 -22.86 -10.95
CA ILE A 233 12.84 -22.63 -12.36
C ILE A 233 14.12 -22.76 -13.20
N PRO A 234 14.08 -23.39 -14.40
CA PRO A 234 15.15 -23.29 -15.37
C PRO A 234 15.42 -21.84 -15.76
N ALA A 235 16.67 -21.44 -15.82
CA ALA A 235 17.06 -20.08 -16.16
C ALA A 235 18.41 -20.02 -16.88
N LEU A 236 18.57 -18.99 -17.72
CA LEU A 236 19.85 -18.62 -18.32
C LEU A 236 20.40 -17.43 -17.54
N LYS A 237 21.59 -17.58 -16.95
CA LYS A 237 22.31 -16.50 -16.26
C LYS A 237 23.25 -15.82 -17.24
N GLY A 238 23.21 -14.48 -17.28
CA GLY A 238 24.12 -13.65 -18.08
C GLY A 238 24.54 -12.39 -17.34
N THR A 239 25.32 -11.55 -18.02
CA THR A 239 25.74 -10.23 -17.53
C THR A 239 25.44 -9.17 -18.59
N MET A 240 24.84 -8.05 -18.17
CA MET A 240 24.49 -6.92 -19.04
C MET A 240 24.79 -5.63 -18.27
N GLY A 241 25.59 -4.73 -18.88
CA GLY A 241 25.97 -3.48 -18.23
C GLY A 241 26.70 -3.65 -16.88
N GLY A 242 27.40 -4.77 -16.68
CA GLY A 242 28.03 -5.10 -15.40
C GLY A 242 27.10 -5.78 -14.37
N HIS A 243 25.81 -5.84 -14.63
CA HIS A 243 24.80 -6.43 -13.74
C HIS A 243 24.48 -7.88 -14.12
N THR A 244 24.32 -8.74 -13.12
CA THR A 244 23.81 -10.11 -13.33
C THR A 244 22.32 -10.07 -13.66
N TYR A 245 21.93 -10.82 -14.69
CA TYR A 245 20.54 -11.03 -15.01
C TYR A 245 20.24 -12.51 -15.28
N TYR A 246 18.98 -12.87 -15.18
CA TYR A 246 18.42 -14.17 -15.51
C TYR A 246 17.31 -14.03 -16.54
N MET A 247 17.32 -14.90 -17.56
CA MET A 247 16.17 -15.09 -18.46
C MET A 247 15.45 -16.35 -18.00
N LEU A 248 14.16 -16.25 -17.76
CA LEU A 248 13.33 -17.34 -17.25
C LEU A 248 11.89 -17.22 -17.76
N SER A 249 11.13 -18.27 -17.58
CA SER A 249 9.69 -18.30 -17.81
C SER A 249 8.98 -18.67 -16.52
N ILE A 250 7.94 -17.92 -16.15
CA ILE A 250 7.25 -18.09 -14.87
C ILE A 250 5.74 -17.92 -15.05
N GLU A 251 4.97 -18.65 -14.24
CA GLU A 251 3.52 -18.51 -14.22
C GLU A 251 3.12 -17.12 -13.71
N PRO A 252 2.16 -16.44 -14.37
CA PRO A 252 1.63 -15.16 -13.93
C PRO A 252 1.17 -15.18 -12.48
N ALA A 253 0.55 -16.25 -12.01
CA ALA A 253 0.09 -16.40 -10.63
C ALA A 253 1.23 -16.31 -9.61
N THR A 254 2.34 -16.95 -9.91
CA THR A 254 3.55 -16.89 -9.08
C THR A 254 4.11 -15.47 -9.04
N LEU A 255 4.27 -14.85 -10.22
CA LEU A 255 4.81 -13.49 -10.32
C LEU A 255 3.90 -12.46 -9.66
N LEU A 256 2.57 -12.62 -9.70
CA LEU A 256 1.61 -11.78 -8.98
C LEU A 256 1.80 -11.83 -7.46
N LYS A 257 2.17 -12.99 -6.91
CA LYS A 257 2.37 -13.16 -5.45
C LYS A 257 3.69 -12.57 -4.96
N ILE A 258 4.79 -12.85 -5.68
CA ILE A 258 6.12 -12.39 -5.29
C ILE A 258 6.44 -10.99 -5.80
N GLY A 259 5.72 -10.52 -6.82
CA GLY A 259 5.93 -9.26 -7.51
C GLY A 259 5.33 -8.06 -6.78
N PHE A 260 5.98 -6.92 -6.94
CA PHE A 260 5.49 -5.65 -6.41
C PHE A 260 5.82 -4.49 -7.35
N VAL A 261 4.92 -3.51 -7.41
CA VAL A 261 5.09 -2.30 -8.22
C VAL A 261 5.39 -1.11 -7.33
N LEU A 262 6.50 -0.44 -7.56
CA LEU A 262 6.94 0.73 -6.80
C LEU A 262 6.24 2.00 -7.34
N HIS A 263 5.02 2.26 -6.87
CA HIS A 263 4.22 3.39 -7.34
C HIS A 263 4.72 4.72 -6.82
N ARG A 264 4.89 5.68 -7.73
CA ARG A 264 5.22 7.06 -7.44
C ARG A 264 3.96 7.87 -7.18
N THR A 265 3.59 8.00 -5.92
CA THR A 265 2.51 8.89 -5.47
C THR A 265 2.94 9.62 -4.21
N ARG A 266 2.39 10.81 -3.97
CA ARG A 266 2.70 11.61 -2.76
C ARG A 266 2.34 10.90 -1.46
N VAL A 267 1.35 10.02 -1.51
CA VAL A 267 0.81 9.31 -0.34
C VAL A 267 1.46 7.96 -0.08
N ASN A 268 2.36 7.49 -0.97
CA ASN A 268 3.12 6.28 -0.76
C ASN A 268 4.36 6.58 0.10
N THR A 269 4.17 6.67 1.42
CA THR A 269 5.23 6.93 2.40
C THR A 269 5.77 5.66 3.06
N GLN A 270 5.13 4.51 2.81
CA GLN A 270 5.50 3.22 3.41
C GLN A 270 6.75 2.58 2.78
N ILE A 271 7.13 3.03 1.60
CA ILE A 271 8.26 2.48 0.86
C ILE A 271 9.40 3.50 0.86
N THR A 272 10.51 3.14 1.49
CA THR A 272 11.71 4.00 1.60
C THR A 272 12.53 4.03 0.31
N MET A 273 12.34 3.05 -0.59
CA MET A 273 13.01 3.02 -1.89
C MET A 273 12.43 4.06 -2.85
N PRO A 274 13.22 4.56 -3.80
CA PRO A 274 12.70 5.40 -4.88
C PRO A 274 11.56 4.70 -5.62
N THR A 275 10.42 5.37 -5.70
CA THR A 275 9.24 4.88 -6.41
C THR A 275 9.13 5.61 -7.75
N TYR A 276 8.80 4.91 -8.85
CA TYR A 276 8.86 5.48 -10.20
C TYR A 276 7.70 5.05 -11.09
N GLN A 277 6.95 4.02 -10.71
CA GLN A 277 5.86 3.47 -11.53
C GLN A 277 4.57 4.31 -11.39
N ARG A 278 3.82 4.35 -12.47
CA ARG A 278 2.47 4.90 -12.48
C ARG A 278 1.47 3.90 -11.94
N LEU A 279 0.36 4.40 -11.39
CA LEU A 279 -0.79 3.57 -11.12
C LEU A 279 -1.34 2.96 -12.42
N LEU A 280 -1.88 1.75 -12.32
CA LEU A 280 -2.48 1.07 -13.46
C LEU A 280 -3.67 1.83 -14.02
N VAL A 281 -3.86 1.73 -15.33
CA VAL A 281 -5.04 2.27 -16.01
C VAL A 281 -6.09 1.16 -16.13
N PRO A 282 -7.25 1.25 -15.43
CA PRO A 282 -8.24 0.17 -15.37
C PRO A 282 -8.75 -0.30 -16.74
N SER A 283 -8.92 0.61 -17.69
CA SER A 283 -9.35 0.27 -19.07
C SER A 283 -8.31 -0.60 -19.79
N ARG A 284 -7.01 -0.38 -19.56
CA ARG A 284 -5.94 -1.20 -20.11
C ARG A 284 -5.94 -2.60 -19.50
N LEU A 285 -6.13 -2.71 -18.17
CA LEU A 285 -6.23 -4.02 -17.51
C LEU A 285 -7.35 -4.85 -18.10
N LYS A 286 -8.55 -4.25 -18.26
CA LYS A 286 -9.69 -4.90 -18.87
C LYS A 286 -9.37 -5.35 -20.30
N GLY A 287 -8.81 -4.48 -21.12
CA GLY A 287 -8.44 -4.77 -22.51
C GLY A 287 -7.42 -5.92 -22.61
N ILE A 288 -6.43 -5.97 -21.71
CA ILE A 288 -5.44 -7.04 -21.67
C ILE A 288 -6.10 -8.37 -21.25
N GLY A 289 -6.93 -8.38 -20.21
CA GLY A 289 -7.67 -9.58 -19.81
C GLY A 289 -8.55 -10.13 -20.94
N GLU A 290 -9.28 -9.27 -21.65
CA GLU A 290 -10.06 -9.68 -22.81
C GLU A 290 -9.21 -10.18 -23.97
N PHE A 291 -8.04 -9.59 -24.19
CA PHE A 291 -7.09 -10.05 -25.21
C PHE A 291 -6.58 -11.47 -24.91
N ILE A 292 -6.22 -11.73 -23.64
CA ILE A 292 -5.75 -13.05 -23.20
C ILE A 292 -6.90 -14.08 -23.29
N ASP A 293 -8.04 -13.80 -22.64
CA ASP A 293 -9.10 -14.79 -22.41
C ASP A 293 -9.99 -15.06 -23.63
N LYS A 294 -10.32 -14.00 -24.40
CA LYS A 294 -11.26 -14.11 -25.52
C LYS A 294 -10.60 -14.25 -26.87
N LYS A 295 -9.38 -13.70 -27.04
CA LYS A 295 -8.68 -13.69 -28.31
C LYS A 295 -7.49 -14.65 -28.36
N ASN A 296 -7.26 -15.44 -27.29
CA ASN A 296 -6.07 -16.28 -27.12
C ASN A 296 -4.76 -15.47 -27.36
N GLY A 297 -4.79 -14.20 -26.96
CA GLY A 297 -3.67 -13.30 -27.19
C GLY A 297 -2.49 -13.62 -26.29
N TYR A 298 -1.31 -13.34 -26.77
CA TYR A 298 -0.06 -13.52 -26.03
C TYR A 298 0.88 -12.33 -26.22
N PHE A 299 1.79 -12.16 -25.27
CA PHE A 299 2.77 -11.09 -25.29
C PHE A 299 4.18 -11.67 -25.44
N PRO A 300 4.85 -11.48 -26.61
CA PRO A 300 6.20 -11.99 -26.83
C PRO A 300 7.27 -11.21 -26.07
N ASN A 301 6.94 -10.00 -25.61
CA ASN A 301 7.89 -9.15 -24.91
C ASN A 301 8.06 -9.60 -23.45
N SER A 302 9.30 -9.66 -22.98
CA SER A 302 9.63 -9.99 -21.60
C SER A 302 9.08 -8.96 -20.61
N VAL A 303 8.66 -9.42 -19.45
CA VAL A 303 8.51 -8.60 -18.26
C VAL A 303 9.89 -8.37 -17.67
N ILE A 304 10.18 -7.16 -17.19
CA ILE A 304 11.47 -6.84 -16.57
C ILE A 304 11.23 -6.67 -15.07
N ILE A 305 11.98 -7.42 -14.28
CA ILE A 305 11.93 -7.37 -12.82
C ILE A 305 13.33 -7.21 -12.22
N ASN A 306 13.37 -6.79 -10.97
CA ASN A 306 14.57 -6.84 -10.14
C ASN A 306 14.27 -7.61 -8.86
N PHE A 307 15.07 -8.60 -8.52
CA PHE A 307 15.01 -9.24 -7.21
C PHE A 307 15.64 -8.36 -6.16
N ASP A 308 14.94 -8.19 -5.03
CA ASP A 308 15.43 -7.44 -3.89
C ASP A 308 16.42 -8.29 -3.09
N ASP A 309 17.63 -7.80 -2.93
CA ASP A 309 18.72 -8.45 -2.19
C ASP A 309 18.91 -7.88 -0.77
N SER A 310 18.07 -6.93 -0.35
CA SER A 310 18.16 -6.25 0.95
C SER A 310 18.05 -7.22 2.14
N GLU A 311 17.27 -8.30 1.99
CA GLU A 311 17.05 -9.32 3.02
C GLU A 311 17.77 -10.62 2.69
N ARG A 312 18.87 -10.92 3.39
CA ARG A 312 19.70 -12.11 3.17
C ARG A 312 18.92 -13.43 3.10
N LYS A 313 17.86 -13.57 3.91
CA LYS A 313 16.99 -14.77 3.95
C LYS A 313 16.15 -14.97 2.67
N ASN A 314 15.98 -13.93 1.88
CA ASN A 314 15.16 -13.90 0.67
C ASN A 314 15.99 -13.78 -0.62
N ARG A 315 17.31 -13.97 -0.54
CA ARG A 315 18.16 -13.97 -1.73
C ARG A 315 17.87 -15.17 -2.61
N ILE A 316 17.86 -14.94 -3.91
CA ILE A 316 17.80 -15.98 -4.93
C ILE A 316 19.12 -16.78 -4.98
N GLN A 317 19.05 -18.01 -5.45
CA GLN A 317 20.22 -18.88 -5.61
C GLN A 317 20.21 -19.48 -7.02
N PHE A 318 21.35 -19.52 -7.66
CA PHE A 318 21.50 -20.11 -9.00
C PHE A 318 22.45 -21.29 -8.98
N ASP A 319 21.96 -22.46 -9.40
CA ASP A 319 22.70 -23.69 -9.50
C ASP A 319 22.93 -24.02 -10.98
N LEU A 320 24.18 -24.25 -11.38
CA LEU A 320 24.52 -24.67 -12.75
C LEU A 320 23.88 -26.02 -13.08
N ALA A 321 23.39 -26.17 -14.30
CA ALA A 321 22.95 -27.44 -14.79
C ALA A 321 24.16 -28.40 -15.03
N SER A 322 23.97 -29.68 -14.75
CA SER A 322 24.99 -30.72 -15.00
C SER A 322 25.35 -30.76 -16.51
N GLY A 323 26.62 -30.62 -16.83
CA GLY A 323 27.12 -30.61 -18.22
C GLY A 323 27.13 -29.22 -18.88
N GLY A 324 26.83 -28.15 -18.14
CA GLY A 324 27.04 -26.79 -18.64
C GLY A 324 28.54 -26.50 -18.81
N SER A 325 28.93 -25.94 -19.96
CA SER A 325 30.32 -25.51 -20.19
C SER A 325 30.59 -24.23 -19.41
N ASP A 326 31.68 -24.16 -18.65
CA ASP A 326 32.17 -22.95 -18.01
C ASP A 326 32.73 -21.93 -19.03
N ASP A 327 32.95 -22.36 -20.30
CA ASP A 327 33.53 -21.53 -21.33
C ASP A 327 32.54 -20.56 -22.00
N THR A 328 31.24 -20.68 -21.71
CA THR A 328 30.22 -19.79 -22.28
C THR A 328 29.95 -18.61 -21.34
N ARG A 329 29.77 -17.40 -21.93
CA ARG A 329 29.37 -16.20 -21.18
C ARG A 329 27.97 -16.31 -20.57
N THR A 330 27.10 -17.11 -21.16
CA THR A 330 25.77 -17.42 -20.68
C THR A 330 25.75 -18.83 -20.08
N LYS A 331 25.25 -18.95 -18.85
CA LYS A 331 25.21 -20.22 -18.10
C LYS A 331 23.78 -20.71 -17.97
N LEU A 332 23.53 -21.97 -18.32
CA LEU A 332 22.26 -22.66 -18.10
C LEU A 332 22.24 -23.24 -16.68
N GLY A 333 21.14 -23.09 -15.99
CA GLY A 333 20.98 -23.63 -14.65
C GLY A 333 19.55 -23.52 -14.12
N TYR A 334 19.44 -23.61 -12.81
CA TYR A 334 18.18 -23.49 -12.09
C TYR A 334 18.26 -22.32 -11.13
N LEU A 335 17.28 -21.43 -11.21
CA LEU A 335 17.09 -20.33 -10.26
C LEU A 335 16.12 -20.77 -9.17
N THR A 336 16.57 -20.71 -7.93
CA THR A 336 15.77 -20.96 -6.74
C THR A 336 15.34 -19.62 -6.15
N ILE A 337 14.05 -19.36 -6.20
CA ILE A 337 13.41 -18.11 -5.74
C ILE A 337 12.68 -18.41 -4.44
N PRO A 338 12.92 -17.67 -3.35
CA PRO A 338 12.11 -17.77 -2.14
C PRO A 338 10.65 -17.41 -2.42
N ASN A 339 9.71 -18.18 -1.89
CA ASN A 339 8.29 -17.84 -2.01
C ASN A 339 7.92 -16.82 -0.93
N ALA A 340 8.14 -15.54 -1.23
CA ALA A 340 7.91 -14.44 -0.28
C ALA A 340 7.29 -13.23 -0.99
N TYR A 341 6.52 -12.44 -0.23
CA TYR A 341 5.87 -11.25 -0.77
C TYR A 341 6.88 -10.13 -1.05
N CYS A 342 6.65 -9.40 -2.14
CA CYS A 342 7.38 -8.18 -2.47
C CYS A 342 8.90 -8.37 -2.58
N ILE A 343 9.35 -9.49 -3.15
CA ILE A 343 10.78 -9.77 -3.41
C ILE A 343 11.21 -9.50 -4.85
N ALA A 344 10.26 -9.27 -5.77
CA ALA A 344 10.52 -8.99 -7.17
C ALA A 344 9.85 -7.66 -7.56
N TYR A 345 10.65 -6.61 -7.74
CA TYR A 345 10.12 -5.32 -8.20
C TYR A 345 9.94 -5.34 -9.72
N ILE A 346 8.71 -5.09 -10.17
CA ILE A 346 8.37 -5.04 -11.59
C ILE A 346 8.82 -3.69 -12.15
N ILE A 347 9.83 -3.68 -13.02
CA ILE A 347 10.34 -2.47 -13.69
C ILE A 347 9.50 -2.16 -14.93
N ASP A 348 9.22 -3.16 -15.76
CA ASP A 348 8.32 -3.03 -16.92
C ASP A 348 7.38 -4.22 -17.04
N GLY A 349 6.21 -4.00 -17.61
CA GLY A 349 5.21 -5.05 -17.87
C GLY A 349 4.13 -5.18 -16.81
N GLN A 350 4.01 -4.25 -15.87
CA GLN A 350 2.98 -4.29 -14.82
C GLN A 350 1.56 -4.55 -15.36
N HIS A 351 1.14 -3.86 -16.44
CA HIS A 351 -0.18 -4.08 -17.03
C HIS A 351 -0.36 -5.50 -17.57
N ARG A 352 0.70 -6.12 -18.11
CA ARG A 352 0.67 -7.50 -18.61
C ARG A 352 0.50 -8.48 -17.46
N VAL A 353 1.30 -8.36 -16.40
CA VAL A 353 1.23 -9.23 -15.21
C VAL A 353 -0.16 -9.13 -14.55
N TYR A 354 -0.60 -7.91 -14.24
CA TYR A 354 -1.90 -7.71 -13.58
C TYR A 354 -3.11 -7.99 -14.50
N GLY A 355 -2.93 -7.95 -15.82
CA GLY A 355 -3.93 -8.39 -16.79
C GLY A 355 -4.25 -9.88 -16.70
N TYR A 356 -3.30 -10.70 -16.24
CA TYR A 356 -3.52 -12.12 -15.98
C TYR A 356 -4.26 -12.41 -14.68
N ALA A 357 -4.31 -11.47 -13.72
CA ALA A 357 -4.79 -11.75 -12.37
C ALA A 357 -6.22 -12.32 -12.31
N GLY A 358 -7.10 -11.90 -13.23
CA GLY A 358 -8.45 -12.46 -13.37
C GLY A 358 -8.62 -13.49 -14.47
N SER A 359 -7.55 -13.86 -15.17
CA SER A 359 -7.59 -14.78 -16.32
C SER A 359 -7.62 -16.25 -15.88
N LYS A 360 -8.35 -17.07 -16.62
CA LYS A 360 -8.33 -18.54 -16.47
C LYS A 360 -6.97 -19.16 -16.78
N TYR A 361 -6.12 -18.44 -17.48
CA TYR A 361 -4.76 -18.87 -17.85
C TYR A 361 -3.69 -18.43 -16.86
N LYS A 362 -4.07 -17.84 -15.73
CA LYS A 362 -3.16 -17.31 -14.72
C LYS A 362 -2.19 -18.36 -14.17
N ASP A 363 -2.66 -19.59 -14.00
CA ASP A 363 -1.91 -20.71 -13.41
C ASP A 363 -1.34 -21.68 -14.45
N THR A 364 -1.71 -21.54 -15.73
CA THR A 364 -1.33 -22.50 -16.79
C THR A 364 -0.44 -21.89 -17.86
N ASN A 365 -0.51 -20.58 -18.09
CA ASN A 365 0.42 -19.92 -18.99
C ASN A 365 1.72 -19.58 -18.25
N THR A 366 2.80 -19.45 -19.03
CA THR A 366 4.04 -18.84 -18.56
C THR A 366 4.34 -17.58 -19.34
N ILE A 367 5.00 -16.62 -18.71
CA ILE A 367 5.44 -15.38 -19.34
C ILE A 367 6.97 -15.26 -19.30
N PRO A 368 7.60 -14.75 -20.38
CA PRO A 368 9.04 -14.55 -20.40
C PRO A 368 9.41 -13.38 -19.47
N VAL A 369 10.47 -13.57 -18.70
CA VAL A 369 10.97 -12.58 -17.73
C VAL A 369 12.47 -12.40 -17.90
N VAL A 370 12.91 -11.14 -17.87
CA VAL A 370 14.30 -10.76 -17.63
C VAL A 370 14.37 -10.21 -16.21
N ALA A 371 15.10 -10.93 -15.36
CA ALA A 371 15.20 -10.65 -13.93
C ALA A 371 16.62 -10.21 -13.58
N PHE A 372 16.79 -9.02 -13.05
CA PHE A 372 18.05 -8.57 -12.48
C PHE A 372 18.18 -9.05 -11.04
N ASP A 373 19.42 -9.10 -10.53
CA ASP A 373 19.78 -9.55 -9.19
C ASP A 373 20.39 -8.40 -8.40
N GLY A 374 19.62 -7.79 -7.52
CA GLY A 374 20.08 -6.69 -6.67
C GLY A 374 20.45 -5.42 -7.45
N LEU A 375 19.73 -5.11 -8.53
CA LEU A 375 19.98 -3.89 -9.31
C LEU A 375 19.73 -2.64 -8.43
N PRO A 376 20.68 -1.70 -8.36
CA PRO A 376 20.50 -0.45 -7.62
C PRO A 376 19.23 0.32 -8.04
N SER A 377 18.62 1.04 -7.12
CA SER A 377 17.34 1.71 -7.36
C SER A 377 17.38 2.81 -8.43
N ASP A 378 18.52 3.50 -8.57
CA ASP A 378 18.73 4.49 -9.62
C ASP A 378 18.84 3.84 -11.01
N GLU A 379 19.47 2.66 -11.11
CA GLU A 379 19.52 1.88 -12.34
C GLU A 379 18.15 1.32 -12.72
N GLN A 380 17.35 0.82 -11.75
CA GLN A 380 15.96 0.44 -12.00
C GLN A 380 15.15 1.60 -12.59
N LEU A 381 15.33 2.79 -12.01
CA LEU A 381 14.68 4.00 -12.48
C LEU A 381 15.15 4.39 -13.90
N ARG A 382 16.46 4.28 -14.20
CA ARG A 382 16.98 4.55 -15.56
C ARG A 382 16.38 3.59 -16.59
N ILE A 383 16.36 2.29 -16.32
CA ILE A 383 15.74 1.29 -17.22
C ILE A 383 14.26 1.63 -17.45
N PHE A 384 13.53 1.96 -16.38
CA PHE A 384 12.13 2.37 -16.50
C PHE A 384 11.96 3.60 -17.40
N MET A 385 12.80 4.60 -17.24
CA MET A 385 12.77 5.83 -18.05
C MET A 385 13.08 5.57 -19.52
N ASP A 386 14.16 4.84 -19.80
CA ASP A 386 14.61 4.55 -21.16
C ASP A 386 13.55 3.76 -21.96
N ILE A 387 12.96 2.73 -21.34
CA ILE A 387 11.89 1.94 -21.97
C ILE A 387 10.67 2.80 -22.28
N ASN A 388 10.27 3.67 -21.35
CA ASN A 388 9.06 4.48 -21.51
C ASN A 388 9.28 5.68 -22.44
N GLU A 389 10.48 6.24 -22.53
CA GLU A 389 10.78 7.35 -23.46
C GLU A 389 10.63 6.94 -24.93
N HIS A 390 10.93 5.68 -25.24
CA HIS A 390 10.81 5.15 -26.60
C HIS A 390 9.39 4.67 -26.95
N GLN A 391 8.54 4.38 -25.94
CA GLN A 391 7.16 3.90 -26.17
C GLN A 391 6.11 5.01 -26.07
N LYS A 392 6.20 5.86 -25.08
CA LYS A 392 5.34 7.04 -24.87
C LYS A 392 6.06 7.99 -23.93
N ALA A 393 6.30 9.21 -24.36
CA ALA A 393 7.02 10.21 -23.58
C ALA A 393 6.53 10.29 -22.15
N VAL A 394 7.46 10.19 -21.20
CA VAL A 394 7.21 10.40 -19.77
C VAL A 394 6.68 11.81 -19.58
N SER A 395 5.60 11.98 -18.80
CA SER A 395 5.03 13.31 -18.59
C SER A 395 6.07 14.27 -18.02
N PRO A 396 6.06 15.55 -18.43
CA PRO A 396 7.00 16.54 -17.89
C PRO A 396 6.97 16.63 -16.36
N SER A 397 5.80 16.46 -15.74
CA SER A 397 5.65 16.46 -14.29
C SER A 397 6.34 15.28 -13.63
N LEU A 398 6.20 14.06 -14.18
CA LEU A 398 6.87 12.88 -13.65
C LEU A 398 8.40 12.99 -13.82
N ARG A 399 8.87 13.52 -14.99
CA ARG A 399 10.29 13.75 -15.22
C ARG A 399 10.89 14.73 -14.19
N LEU A 400 10.19 15.83 -13.90
CA LEU A 400 10.59 16.79 -12.88
C LEU A 400 10.63 16.16 -11.47
N ASP A 401 9.63 15.35 -11.15
CA ASP A 401 9.54 14.66 -9.89
C ASP A 401 10.70 13.66 -9.67
N LEU A 402 11.10 12.94 -10.72
CA LEU A 402 12.18 11.96 -10.68
C LEU A 402 13.60 12.57 -10.65
N ASN A 403 13.74 13.88 -10.91
CA ASN A 403 15.06 14.54 -10.89
C ASN A 403 15.79 14.40 -9.56
N GLU A 404 15.10 14.39 -8.43
CA GLU A 404 15.73 14.17 -7.12
C GLU A 404 16.45 12.82 -7.08
N ASP A 405 15.78 11.75 -7.48
CA ASP A 405 16.31 10.40 -7.40
C ASP A 405 17.40 10.12 -8.44
N LEU A 406 17.31 10.75 -9.63
CA LEU A 406 18.26 10.56 -10.71
C LEU A 406 19.52 11.40 -10.58
N ASN A 407 19.43 12.59 -9.98
CA ASN A 407 20.45 13.62 -10.11
C ASN A 407 21.02 14.09 -8.78
N TRP A 408 20.63 13.50 -7.64
CA TRP A 408 21.14 13.92 -6.33
C TRP A 408 22.65 13.81 -6.21
N GLU A 409 23.22 12.68 -6.64
CA GLU A 409 24.64 12.38 -6.63
C GLU A 409 25.37 12.72 -7.96
N SER A 410 24.69 13.43 -8.87
CA SER A 410 25.27 13.77 -10.18
C SER A 410 26.57 14.59 -10.03
N PRO A 411 27.61 14.29 -10.81
CA PRO A 411 28.84 15.13 -10.83
C PRO A 411 28.57 16.54 -11.39
N HIS A 412 27.48 16.73 -12.15
CA HIS A 412 27.14 18.00 -12.77
C HIS A 412 26.27 18.85 -11.84
N LEU A 413 26.73 20.09 -11.55
CA LEU A 413 26.02 21.02 -10.67
C LEU A 413 24.58 21.31 -11.11
N ASP A 414 24.36 21.54 -12.40
CA ASP A 414 23.00 21.81 -12.93
C ASP A 414 22.02 20.68 -12.69
N SER A 415 22.51 19.45 -12.75
CA SER A 415 21.71 18.26 -12.47
C SER A 415 21.37 18.18 -10.98
N ARG A 416 22.32 18.43 -10.09
CA ARG A 416 22.06 18.50 -8.63
C ARG A 416 21.11 19.63 -8.26
N LEU A 417 21.20 20.79 -8.92
CA LEU A 417 20.26 21.91 -8.71
C LEU A 417 18.82 21.52 -9.14
N LYS A 418 18.66 20.74 -10.20
CA LYS A 418 17.36 20.18 -10.60
C LYS A 418 16.84 19.21 -9.53
N ALA A 419 17.71 18.36 -9.00
CA ALA A 419 17.37 17.44 -7.89
C ALA A 419 16.90 18.20 -6.64
N LEU A 420 17.65 19.21 -6.25
CA LEU A 420 17.34 20.05 -5.09
C LEU A 420 15.98 20.76 -5.25
N ARG A 421 15.70 21.36 -6.42
CA ARG A 421 14.39 21.98 -6.68
C ARG A 421 13.25 20.97 -6.57
N SER A 422 13.43 19.78 -7.15
CA SER A 422 12.45 18.69 -7.04
C SER A 422 12.19 18.31 -5.59
N SER A 423 13.25 18.15 -4.78
CA SER A 423 13.17 17.84 -3.36
C SER A 423 12.39 18.89 -2.57
N ILE A 424 12.72 20.18 -2.76
CA ILE A 424 12.02 21.29 -2.11
C ILE A 424 10.52 21.27 -2.43
N ILE A 425 10.15 21.14 -3.69
CA ILE A 425 8.74 21.15 -4.11
C ILE A 425 7.99 19.96 -3.52
N LYS A 426 8.63 18.79 -3.49
CA LYS A 426 8.04 17.58 -2.88
C LYS A 426 7.82 17.74 -1.39
N GLN A 427 8.78 18.30 -0.67
CA GLN A 427 8.64 18.56 0.76
C GLN A 427 7.51 19.55 1.04
N LEU A 428 7.42 20.66 0.28
CA LEU A 428 6.31 21.61 0.39
C LEU A 428 4.93 20.95 0.18
N GLY A 429 4.86 19.96 -0.70
CA GLY A 429 3.61 19.22 -0.96
C GLY A 429 3.30 18.12 0.08
N ARG A 430 4.31 17.63 0.80
CA ARG A 430 4.20 16.52 1.77
C ARG A 430 4.08 16.98 3.21
N ASP A 431 4.77 18.06 3.56
CA ASP A 431 4.78 18.58 4.94
C ASP A 431 3.40 19.13 5.31
N ASN A 432 2.76 18.52 6.29
CA ASN A 432 1.44 18.92 6.76
C ASN A 432 1.41 20.33 7.35
N SER A 433 2.54 20.89 7.76
CA SER A 433 2.67 22.28 8.23
C SER A 433 2.73 23.29 7.08
N SER A 434 2.95 22.82 5.85
CA SER A 434 3.02 23.68 4.66
C SER A 434 1.64 24.09 4.19
N VAL A 435 1.47 25.38 3.83
CA VAL A 435 0.25 25.90 3.17
C VAL A 435 -0.03 25.20 1.82
N LEU A 436 0.98 24.54 1.24
CA LEU A 436 0.91 23.80 -0.02
C LEU A 436 0.73 22.27 0.20
N ALA A 437 0.60 21.84 1.45
CA ALA A 437 0.37 20.45 1.79
C ALA A 437 -0.81 19.87 0.99
N ARG A 438 -0.59 18.72 0.37
CA ARG A 438 -1.57 17.99 -0.47
C ARG A 438 -2.13 18.77 -1.68
N LYS A 439 -1.59 19.98 -1.98
CA LYS A 439 -2.05 20.80 -3.11
C LYS A 439 -1.18 20.65 -4.35
N ILE A 440 0.07 20.19 -4.19
CA ILE A 440 1.02 19.97 -5.30
C ILE A 440 0.88 18.55 -5.83
N ALA A 441 0.73 18.39 -7.13
CA ALA A 441 0.75 17.10 -7.81
C ALA A 441 2.18 16.55 -7.82
N ILE A 442 2.38 15.37 -7.24
CA ILE A 442 3.64 14.62 -7.23
C ILE A 442 3.44 13.40 -8.11
N GLY A 443 4.35 13.18 -9.06
CA GLY A 443 4.19 12.09 -10.03
C GLY A 443 3.02 12.35 -10.99
N GLU A 444 2.03 11.49 -10.97
CA GLU A 444 0.80 11.60 -11.76
C GLU A 444 -0.45 11.89 -10.91
N ASP A 445 -0.28 12.38 -9.70
CA ASP A 445 -1.39 12.78 -8.85
C ASP A 445 -2.24 13.87 -9.49
N THR A 446 -3.54 13.79 -9.31
CA THR A 446 -4.51 14.81 -9.76
C THR A 446 -4.68 15.91 -8.69
N ALA A 447 -3.62 16.63 -8.40
CA ALA A 447 -3.72 17.80 -7.52
C ALA A 447 -3.88 19.10 -8.34
N LYS A 448 -4.37 20.16 -7.68
CA LYS A 448 -4.67 21.43 -8.34
C LYS A 448 -3.44 22.14 -8.92
N LEU A 449 -2.27 21.94 -8.30
CA LEU A 449 -1.04 22.65 -8.65
C LEU A 449 -0.01 21.68 -9.24
N GLN A 450 0.53 22.01 -10.41
CA GLN A 450 1.53 21.21 -11.09
C GLN A 450 2.94 21.56 -10.62
N LEU A 451 3.90 20.62 -10.68
CA LEU A 451 5.31 20.81 -10.31
C LEU A 451 6.04 21.89 -11.15
N LYS A 452 5.78 21.94 -12.46
CA LYS A 452 6.53 22.77 -13.39
C LYS A 452 6.53 24.27 -13.07
N PRO A 453 5.42 24.92 -12.68
CA PRO A 453 5.43 26.33 -12.27
C PRO A 453 6.36 26.60 -11.10
N PHE A 454 6.38 25.71 -10.10
CA PHE A 454 7.26 25.82 -8.93
C PHE A 454 8.73 25.64 -9.30
N ASP A 455 9.06 24.65 -10.13
CA ASP A 455 10.43 24.45 -10.65
C ASP A 455 10.92 25.69 -11.41
N THR A 456 10.05 26.27 -12.25
CA THR A 456 10.35 27.49 -13.00
C THR A 456 10.57 28.68 -12.05
N ALA A 457 9.74 28.84 -11.03
CA ALA A 457 9.87 29.92 -10.05
C ALA A 457 11.17 29.77 -9.25
N LEU A 458 11.48 28.58 -8.75
CA LEU A 458 12.71 28.31 -8.01
C LEU A 458 13.96 28.48 -8.88
N SER A 459 13.91 28.10 -10.16
CA SER A 459 15.05 28.25 -11.08
C SER A 459 15.37 29.71 -11.43
N LYS A 460 14.36 30.58 -11.38
CA LYS A 460 14.50 32.03 -11.65
C LYS A 460 14.72 32.85 -10.39
N SER A 461 14.47 32.30 -9.22
CA SER A 461 14.64 32.98 -7.94
C SER A 461 16.13 33.07 -7.55
N SER A 462 16.45 34.02 -6.67
CA SER A 462 17.74 34.14 -6.02
C SER A 462 17.88 33.25 -4.76
N LEU A 463 16.86 32.44 -4.45
CA LEU A 463 16.82 31.59 -3.25
C LEU A 463 17.82 30.43 -3.31
N LEU A 464 18.15 29.98 -4.54
CA LEU A 464 19.13 28.92 -4.74
C LEU A 464 20.42 29.48 -5.34
N PRO A 465 21.58 28.99 -4.89
CA PRO A 465 22.86 29.46 -5.40
C PRO A 465 23.00 29.19 -6.91
N LYS A 466 23.45 30.20 -7.66
CA LYS A 466 23.70 30.06 -9.10
C LYS A 466 25.01 29.32 -9.41
N ALA A 467 25.89 29.22 -8.46
CA ALA A 467 27.17 28.51 -8.60
C ALA A 467 27.72 28.07 -7.26
N THR A 468 28.28 26.89 -7.26
CA THR A 468 29.31 26.30 -6.38
C THR A 468 29.01 26.06 -4.90
N LYS A 469 29.11 24.91 -4.49
CA LYS A 469 29.97 24.18 -3.59
C LYS A 469 29.30 22.91 -3.02
N LYS A 470 30.11 21.99 -2.62
CA LYS A 470 29.87 20.61 -2.24
C LYS A 470 28.87 20.35 -1.10
N GLU A 471 28.17 21.33 -0.58
CA GLU A 471 27.31 21.18 0.60
C GLU A 471 25.90 21.67 0.32
N PHE A 472 25.10 20.80 -0.32
CA PHE A 472 23.64 20.90 -0.22
C PHE A 472 23.26 20.36 1.15
N THR A 473 23.26 21.24 2.15
CA THR A 473 22.87 20.85 3.50
C THR A 473 21.34 20.89 3.65
N VAL A 474 20.83 20.01 4.49
CA VAL A 474 19.45 19.99 5.01
C VAL A 474 18.96 21.40 5.42
N SER A 475 19.89 22.31 5.76
CA SER A 475 19.62 23.70 6.13
C SER A 475 18.92 24.54 5.04
N ILE A 476 19.20 24.34 3.74
CA ILE A 476 18.54 25.13 2.68
C ILE A 476 17.08 24.71 2.56
N ILE A 477 16.79 23.43 2.68
CA ILE A 477 15.43 22.88 2.67
C ILE A 477 14.65 23.43 3.88
N GLN A 478 15.29 23.46 5.04
CA GLN A 478 14.70 23.98 6.28
C GLN A 478 14.44 25.51 6.19
N ILE A 479 15.32 26.26 5.54
CA ILE A 479 15.12 27.71 5.29
C ILE A 479 13.91 27.94 4.41
N VAL A 480 13.76 27.19 3.30
CA VAL A 480 12.60 27.33 2.42
C VAL A 480 11.31 26.93 3.11
N LEU A 481 11.32 25.87 3.92
CA LEU A 481 10.16 25.45 4.74
C LEU A 481 9.80 26.51 5.80
N ASN A 482 10.80 27.16 6.40
CA ASN A 482 10.55 28.23 7.39
C ASN A 482 10.00 29.50 6.76
N ILE A 483 10.43 29.88 5.56
CA ILE A 483 9.88 31.02 4.81
C ILE A 483 8.40 30.78 4.48
N THR A 484 8.02 29.55 4.13
CA THR A 484 6.61 29.23 3.83
C THR A 484 5.72 29.12 5.06
N LYS A 485 6.29 29.00 6.27
CA LYS A 485 5.53 29.08 7.53
C LYS A 485 5.21 30.51 7.96
N GLN A 486 5.93 31.49 7.41
CA GLN A 486 5.76 32.91 7.73
C GLN A 486 4.86 33.68 6.74
N CYS A 487 4.52 33.07 5.61
CA CYS A 487 3.54 33.55 4.63
C CYS A 487 2.20 32.82 4.75
#